data_1d5b734b91ec833d7a7c03d4dc9a25a2
#
_entry.id   1d5b734b91ec833d7a7c03d4dc9a25a2
#
_cell.length_a   1.000
_cell.length_b   1.000
_cell.length_c   1.000
_cell.angle_alpha   90.00
_cell.angle_beta   90.00
_cell.angle_gamma   90.00
#
_symmetry.space_group_name_H-M   'P 1'
#
loop_
_entity.id
_entity.type
_entity.pdbx_description
1 polymer ?
#
loop_
_entity_poly.entity_id
_entity_poly.type
_entity_poly.pdbx_seq_one_letter_code
_entity_poly.pdbx_strand_id
1 'polypeptide(L)'
;MKRNLLSLIYVITCTLFITSCGESYAPITLTSIDGKTSVSNNDTIYIDAFSDGKTFNIKGGDGRYIINNEDKSIISYEYNGEKLSLIPVKLGYGKISISDYEKNESRFTVTVKNPTRIFHVQDIAINVIGGELTQNETNIIERDILNNAIMKVGGTIEFEYIVEDLNKGEVTIYPEKDSNSMNGIFSEKESFDPENGNKISKFTISLAGYEEFNLELTEKEESNDTCMVLRDNVTDKYKSQYPKLEKATIEYILEDTTEN
;
A
#
# COMPACT_ATOMS: atom_id res chain seq x y z
N MET A 1 7.01 -65.87 -42.66
CA MET A 1 5.89 -65.01 -42.20
C MET A 1 5.69 -64.97 -40.69
N LYS A 2 5.79 -66.08 -39.92
CA LYS A 2 5.59 -66.07 -38.46
C LYS A 2 6.59 -65.24 -37.64
N ARG A 3 7.85 -65.14 -38.06
CA ARG A 3 8.92 -64.38 -37.35
C ARG A 3 8.75 -62.84 -37.41
N ASN A 4 8.23 -62.33 -38.51
CA ASN A 4 7.99 -60.90 -38.65
C ASN A 4 6.73 -60.41 -37.86
N LEU A 5 5.75 -61.31 -37.67
CA LEU A 5 4.55 -60.99 -36.90
C LEU A 5 4.84 -60.85 -35.39
N LEU A 6 5.77 -61.69 -34.84
CA LEU A 6 6.17 -61.60 -33.44
C LEU A 6 6.97 -60.30 -33.16
N SER A 7 7.83 -59.91 -34.10
CA SER A 7 8.59 -58.66 -33.98
C SER A 7 7.70 -57.43 -34.06
N LEU A 8 6.63 -57.46 -34.88
CA LEU A 8 5.67 -56.39 -34.98
C LEU A 8 4.80 -56.23 -33.69
N ILE A 9 4.40 -57.35 -33.08
CA ILE A 9 3.67 -57.37 -31.81
C ILE A 9 4.51 -56.83 -30.69
N TYR A 10 5.80 -57.13 -30.65
CA TYR A 10 6.74 -56.64 -29.61
C TYR A 10 7.00 -55.14 -29.72
N VAL A 11 7.11 -54.60 -30.93
CA VAL A 11 7.22 -53.15 -31.16
C VAL A 11 5.93 -52.41 -30.78
N ILE A 12 4.75 -52.96 -31.07
CA ILE A 12 3.46 -52.36 -30.71
C ILE A 12 3.26 -52.38 -29.16
N THR A 13 3.64 -53.47 -28.51
CA THR A 13 3.57 -53.52 -27.03
C THR A 13 4.56 -52.58 -26.34
N CYS A 14 5.81 -52.42 -26.85
CA CYS A 14 6.76 -51.47 -26.32
C CYS A 14 6.32 -49.99 -26.52
N THR A 15 5.67 -49.68 -27.65
CA THR A 15 5.16 -48.32 -27.89
C THR A 15 3.92 -47.96 -27.01
N LEU A 16 3.15 -48.94 -26.57
CA LEU A 16 2.03 -48.71 -25.66
C LEU A 16 2.42 -48.44 -24.19
N PHE A 17 3.64 -48.78 -23.79
CA PHE A 17 4.13 -48.52 -22.44
C PHE A 17 4.85 -47.18 -22.26
N ILE A 18 5.12 -46.41 -23.31
CA ILE A 18 5.78 -45.11 -23.22
C ILE A 18 4.80 -43.92 -23.25
N THR A 19 3.50 -44.17 -23.32
CA THR A 19 2.49 -43.14 -23.04
C THR A 19 2.04 -43.17 -21.59
N SER A 20 2.98 -43.31 -20.65
CA SER A 20 2.75 -42.81 -19.31
C SER A 20 2.81 -41.29 -19.40
N CYS A 21 1.72 -40.71 -19.87
CA CYS A 21 1.46 -39.29 -19.71
C CYS A 21 1.36 -39.07 -18.19
N GLY A 22 2.47 -38.72 -17.54
CA GLY A 22 2.39 -38.19 -16.19
C GLY A 22 1.42 -37.02 -16.27
N GLU A 23 0.35 -37.06 -15.50
CA GLU A 23 -0.55 -35.92 -15.38
C GLU A 23 0.30 -34.72 -14.98
N SER A 24 0.48 -33.79 -15.92
CA SER A 24 1.19 -32.55 -15.63
C SER A 24 0.18 -31.64 -14.92
N TYR A 25 0.25 -31.62 -13.61
CA TYR A 25 -0.55 -30.70 -12.82
C TYR A 25 -0.12 -29.25 -13.09
N ALA A 26 -1.10 -28.34 -13.04
CA ALA A 26 -0.81 -26.91 -13.11
C ALA A 26 0.08 -26.51 -11.89
N PRO A 27 1.00 -25.56 -12.06
CA PRO A 27 1.84 -25.07 -10.96
C PRO A 27 0.98 -24.59 -9.78
N ILE A 28 1.45 -24.83 -8.54
CA ILE A 28 0.79 -24.35 -7.34
C ILE A 28 0.93 -22.83 -7.29
N THR A 29 -0.20 -22.12 -7.19
CA THR A 29 -0.30 -20.66 -7.08
C THR A 29 -1.24 -20.27 -5.95
N LEU A 30 -1.07 -19.06 -5.44
CA LEU A 30 -1.96 -18.45 -4.48
C LEU A 30 -2.79 -17.37 -5.17
N THR A 31 -4.10 -17.38 -4.96
CA THR A 31 -5.00 -16.37 -5.53
C THR A 31 -5.74 -15.69 -4.39
N SER A 32 -5.74 -14.34 -4.38
CA SER A 32 -6.52 -13.57 -3.39
C SER A 32 -8.00 -13.99 -3.41
N ILE A 33 -8.69 -13.75 -2.30
CA ILE A 33 -10.11 -14.17 -2.16
C ILE A 33 -11.00 -13.49 -3.21
N ASP A 34 -10.70 -12.25 -3.57
CA ASP A 34 -11.41 -11.49 -4.61
C ASP A 34 -11.01 -11.90 -6.04
N GLY A 35 -10.01 -12.78 -6.18
CA GLY A 35 -9.54 -13.29 -7.46
C GLY A 35 -8.70 -12.32 -8.29
N LYS A 36 -8.42 -11.12 -7.79
CA LYS A 36 -7.70 -10.08 -8.55
C LYS A 36 -6.20 -10.28 -8.59
N THR A 37 -5.62 -10.83 -7.52
CA THR A 37 -4.18 -11.03 -7.38
C THR A 37 -3.85 -12.51 -7.43
N SER A 38 -2.85 -12.88 -8.23
CA SER A 38 -2.28 -14.23 -8.28
C SER A 38 -0.79 -14.15 -7.99
N VAL A 39 -0.34 -14.99 -7.07
CA VAL A 39 1.05 -15.09 -6.62
C VAL A 39 1.60 -16.43 -7.10
N SER A 40 2.69 -16.38 -7.83
CA SER A 40 3.34 -17.52 -8.45
C SER A 40 4.58 -17.97 -7.65
N ASN A 41 5.14 -19.11 -8.03
CA ASN A 41 6.37 -19.62 -7.41
C ASN A 41 7.51 -18.59 -7.43
N ASN A 42 8.15 -18.38 -6.28
CA ASN A 42 9.22 -17.42 -6.00
C ASN A 42 8.78 -15.94 -5.91
N ASP A 43 7.50 -15.65 -6.02
CA ASP A 43 7.01 -14.29 -5.79
C ASP A 43 7.06 -13.91 -4.31
N THR A 44 7.00 -12.60 -4.06
CA THR A 44 6.95 -12.03 -2.71
C THR A 44 5.54 -11.59 -2.39
N ILE A 45 5.07 -11.97 -1.21
CA ILE A 45 3.80 -11.53 -0.62
C ILE A 45 4.13 -10.48 0.45
N TYR A 46 3.60 -9.27 0.29
CA TYR A 46 3.74 -8.21 1.28
C TYR A 46 2.53 -8.23 2.21
N ILE A 47 2.77 -8.19 3.51
CA ILE A 47 1.74 -8.13 4.56
C ILE A 47 2.10 -6.99 5.49
N ASP A 48 1.14 -6.12 5.77
CA ASP A 48 1.35 -5.08 6.74
C ASP A 48 1.39 -5.65 8.16
N ALA A 49 2.37 -5.23 8.95
CA ALA A 49 2.36 -5.45 10.38
C ALA A 49 1.08 -4.87 10.97
N PHE A 50 0.62 -5.43 12.10
CA PHE A 50 -0.61 -4.99 12.78
C PHE A 50 -1.92 -5.24 12.00
N SER A 51 -1.86 -5.97 10.87
CA SER A 51 -3.06 -6.40 10.13
C SER A 51 -3.49 -7.81 10.51
N ASP A 52 -4.72 -8.18 10.15
CA ASP A 52 -5.23 -9.55 10.29
C ASP A 52 -4.57 -10.53 9.30
N GLY A 53 -3.62 -10.05 8.47
CA GLY A 53 -2.94 -10.83 7.46
C GLY A 53 -3.67 -10.89 6.12
N LYS A 54 -3.22 -11.83 5.26
CA LYS A 54 -3.80 -12.03 3.92
C LYS A 54 -4.24 -13.48 3.76
N THR A 55 -5.42 -13.67 3.19
CA THR A 55 -6.00 -14.99 2.91
C THR A 55 -6.04 -15.28 1.41
N PHE A 56 -5.65 -16.49 1.04
CA PHE A 56 -5.55 -16.94 -0.34
C PHE A 56 -6.28 -18.27 -0.55
N ASN A 57 -6.78 -18.49 -1.75
CA ASN A 57 -7.13 -19.81 -2.27
C ASN A 57 -5.87 -20.41 -2.90
N ILE A 58 -5.57 -21.68 -2.61
CA ILE A 58 -4.50 -22.43 -3.27
C ILE A 58 -5.07 -23.04 -4.55
N LYS A 59 -4.36 -22.89 -5.67
CA LYS A 59 -4.73 -23.47 -6.96
C LYS A 59 -3.58 -24.26 -7.56
N GLY A 60 -3.89 -25.21 -8.44
CA GLY A 60 -2.90 -26.09 -9.09
C GLY A 60 -2.55 -27.28 -8.21
N GLY A 61 -1.50 -28.03 -8.60
CA GLY A 61 -1.14 -29.28 -7.95
C GLY A 61 -2.23 -30.35 -7.99
N ASP A 62 -2.17 -31.32 -7.09
CA ASP A 62 -3.15 -32.42 -6.98
C ASP A 62 -4.35 -32.08 -6.07
N GLY A 63 -4.39 -30.87 -5.52
CA GLY A 63 -5.47 -30.40 -4.63
C GLY A 63 -5.32 -30.80 -3.16
N ARG A 64 -4.24 -31.48 -2.79
CA ARG A 64 -3.94 -31.87 -1.41
C ARG A 64 -2.60 -31.28 -1.01
N TYR A 65 -2.60 -30.30 -0.09
CA TYR A 65 -1.43 -29.48 0.16
C TYR A 65 -0.83 -29.71 1.54
N ILE A 66 0.49 -29.67 1.58
CA ILE A 66 1.31 -29.63 2.79
C ILE A 66 1.97 -28.25 2.82
N ILE A 67 1.72 -27.50 3.89
CA ILE A 67 2.27 -26.17 4.10
C ILE A 67 3.45 -26.27 5.04
N ASN A 68 4.60 -25.76 4.63
CA ASN A 68 5.79 -25.64 5.48
C ASN A 68 6.17 -24.17 5.65
N ASN A 69 6.22 -23.72 6.89
CA ASN A 69 6.67 -22.38 7.28
C ASN A 69 8.07 -22.50 7.87
N GLU A 70 9.06 -21.94 7.17
CA GLU A 70 10.47 -21.99 7.58
C GLU A 70 10.78 -21.02 8.73
N ASP A 71 9.99 -19.92 8.88
CA ASP A 71 10.20 -18.92 9.93
C ASP A 71 8.90 -18.50 10.63
N LYS A 72 8.57 -19.25 11.68
CA LYS A 72 7.37 -19.02 12.51
C LYS A 72 7.48 -17.76 13.38
N SER A 73 8.64 -17.14 13.48
CA SER A 73 8.80 -15.89 14.24
C SER A 73 8.41 -14.65 13.44
N ILE A 74 8.35 -14.77 12.12
CA ILE A 74 7.98 -13.67 11.22
C ILE A 74 6.52 -13.77 10.78
N ILE A 75 6.09 -14.98 10.42
CA ILE A 75 4.75 -15.25 9.91
C ILE A 75 4.19 -16.50 10.55
N SER A 76 2.91 -16.50 10.90
CA SER A 76 2.14 -17.70 11.19
C SER A 76 1.16 -17.99 10.06
N TYR A 77 0.55 -19.17 10.05
CA TYR A 77 -0.48 -19.47 9.07
C TYR A 77 -1.59 -20.32 9.66
N GLU A 78 -2.76 -20.19 9.05
CA GLU A 78 -3.89 -21.10 9.24
C GLU A 78 -4.28 -21.69 7.88
N TYR A 79 -4.51 -23.00 7.85
CA TYR A 79 -4.95 -23.70 6.65
C TYR A 79 -6.11 -24.63 6.98
N ASN A 80 -7.23 -24.47 6.30
CA ASN A 80 -8.46 -25.23 6.54
C ASN A 80 -8.76 -26.29 5.48
N GLY A 81 -7.79 -26.61 4.61
CA GLY A 81 -7.96 -27.55 3.50
C GLY A 81 -8.36 -26.86 2.18
N GLU A 82 -8.78 -25.61 2.22
CA GLU A 82 -9.21 -24.82 1.06
C GLU A 82 -8.50 -23.47 0.98
N LYS A 83 -8.42 -22.76 2.11
CA LYS A 83 -7.87 -21.43 2.22
C LYS A 83 -6.63 -21.41 3.11
N LEU A 84 -5.63 -20.65 2.69
CA LEU A 84 -4.42 -20.35 3.44
C LEU A 84 -4.45 -18.90 3.91
N SER A 85 -4.49 -18.69 5.23
CA SER A 85 -4.34 -17.37 5.84
C SER A 85 -2.91 -17.20 6.36
N LEU A 86 -2.23 -16.15 5.93
CA LEU A 86 -0.89 -15.76 6.37
C LEU A 86 -1.03 -14.59 7.34
N ILE A 87 -0.59 -14.79 8.59
CA ILE A 87 -0.80 -13.87 9.70
C ILE A 87 0.54 -13.31 10.14
N PRO A 88 0.77 -11.98 10.12
CA PRO A 88 2.02 -11.38 10.53
C PRO A 88 2.28 -11.57 12.03
N VAL A 89 3.53 -11.87 12.39
CA VAL A 89 3.96 -12.03 13.80
C VAL A 89 4.96 -10.93 14.16
N LYS A 90 5.91 -10.64 13.25
CA LYS A 90 6.97 -9.66 13.47
C LYS A 90 7.47 -9.13 12.13
N LEU A 91 7.94 -7.88 12.12
CA LEU A 91 8.64 -7.31 10.97
C LEU A 91 9.80 -8.18 10.50
N GLY A 92 9.94 -8.32 9.19
CA GLY A 92 10.98 -9.10 8.55
C GLY A 92 10.47 -9.91 7.36
N TYR A 93 11.25 -10.89 6.96
CA TYR A 93 10.87 -11.80 5.86
C TYR A 93 10.99 -13.25 6.31
N GLY A 94 10.07 -14.06 5.84
CA GLY A 94 10.03 -15.50 6.04
C GLY A 94 9.74 -16.22 4.73
N LYS A 95 9.88 -17.53 4.72
CA LYS A 95 9.57 -18.36 3.55
C LYS A 95 8.48 -19.36 3.89
N ILE A 96 7.56 -19.51 2.96
CA ILE A 96 6.52 -20.54 3.00
C ILE A 96 6.67 -21.39 1.74
N SER A 97 6.69 -22.70 1.91
CA SER A 97 6.58 -23.64 0.80
C SER A 97 5.27 -24.41 0.88
N ILE A 98 4.68 -24.65 -0.28
CA ILE A 98 3.48 -25.44 -0.45
C ILE A 98 3.81 -26.57 -1.40
N SER A 99 3.66 -27.80 -0.94
CA SER A 99 3.85 -28.99 -1.75
C SER A 99 2.57 -29.82 -1.77
N ASP A 100 2.38 -30.57 -2.85
CA ASP A 100 1.32 -31.56 -2.95
C ASP A 100 1.87 -33.01 -2.76
N TYR A 101 1.00 -34.01 -2.82
CA TYR A 101 1.41 -35.42 -2.67
C TYR A 101 2.14 -35.95 -3.90
N GLU A 102 2.01 -35.31 -5.06
CA GLU A 102 2.77 -35.63 -6.28
C GLU A 102 4.13 -34.93 -6.32
N LYS A 103 4.53 -34.24 -5.22
CA LYS A 103 5.80 -33.53 -5.03
C LYS A 103 5.98 -32.28 -5.91
N ASN A 104 4.91 -31.73 -6.46
CA ASN A 104 4.97 -30.38 -6.97
C ASN A 104 5.17 -29.43 -5.80
N GLU A 105 6.05 -28.46 -5.91
CA GLU A 105 6.36 -27.50 -4.86
C GLU A 105 6.37 -26.08 -5.42
N SER A 106 5.78 -25.15 -4.68
CA SER A 106 5.96 -23.72 -4.87
C SER A 106 6.42 -23.06 -3.58
N ARG A 107 7.29 -22.07 -3.71
CA ARG A 107 7.88 -21.33 -2.60
C ARG A 107 7.53 -19.86 -2.74
N PHE A 108 7.24 -19.23 -1.62
CA PHE A 108 6.86 -17.83 -1.54
C PHE A 108 7.70 -17.15 -0.46
N THR A 109 8.18 -15.96 -0.77
CA THR A 109 8.74 -15.07 0.25
C THR A 109 7.60 -14.25 0.83
N VAL A 110 7.47 -14.20 2.15
CA VAL A 110 6.51 -13.32 2.82
C VAL A 110 7.30 -12.23 3.53
N THR A 111 7.01 -10.98 3.20
CA THR A 111 7.63 -9.81 3.83
C THR A 111 6.58 -9.11 4.67
N VAL A 112 6.82 -9.07 5.99
CA VAL A 112 6.02 -8.29 6.93
C VAL A 112 6.68 -6.92 7.06
N LYS A 113 5.98 -5.88 6.64
CA LYS A 113 6.44 -4.48 6.64
C LYS A 113 5.51 -3.60 7.48
N ASN A 114 5.99 -2.43 7.86
CA ASN A 114 5.13 -1.41 8.46
C ASN A 114 4.08 -0.94 7.45
N PRO A 115 2.84 -0.68 7.88
CA PRO A 115 1.84 -0.06 7.02
C PRO A 115 2.34 1.31 6.54
N THR A 116 2.18 1.59 5.28
CA THR A 116 2.63 2.84 4.65
C THR A 116 1.50 3.45 3.86
N ARG A 117 1.35 4.79 3.91
CA ARG A 117 0.47 5.56 3.04
C ARG A 117 1.31 6.53 2.25
N ILE A 118 1.15 6.54 0.93
CA ILE A 118 1.96 7.36 0.01
C ILE A 118 1.03 8.22 -0.84
N PHE A 119 1.26 9.53 -0.81
CA PHE A 119 0.47 10.50 -1.55
C PHE A 119 1.36 11.35 -2.45
N HIS A 120 0.97 11.50 -3.72
CA HIS A 120 1.59 12.39 -4.67
C HIS A 120 0.75 13.65 -4.86
N VAL A 121 1.39 14.82 -4.81
CA VAL A 121 0.74 16.12 -5.04
C VAL A 121 0.48 16.30 -6.54
N GLN A 122 -0.79 16.27 -6.93
CA GLN A 122 -1.23 16.49 -8.31
C GLN A 122 -1.45 17.98 -8.61
N ASP A 123 -2.01 18.72 -7.64
CA ASP A 123 -2.30 20.14 -7.77
C ASP A 123 -2.26 20.83 -6.41
N ILE A 124 -2.22 22.16 -6.41
CA ILE A 124 -2.22 22.99 -5.20
C ILE A 124 -3.25 24.09 -5.36
N ALA A 125 -4.17 24.17 -4.39
CA ALA A 125 -5.11 25.27 -4.28
C ALA A 125 -4.79 26.12 -3.05
N ILE A 126 -4.87 27.44 -3.19
CA ILE A 126 -4.69 28.39 -2.10
C ILE A 126 -6.00 29.17 -1.93
N ASN A 127 -6.44 29.27 -0.67
CA ASN A 127 -7.66 29.98 -0.35
C ASN A 127 -7.37 31.06 0.71
N VAL A 128 -7.54 32.32 0.34
CA VAL A 128 -7.35 33.49 1.20
C VAL A 128 -8.67 34.24 1.32
N ILE A 129 -9.22 34.29 2.52
CA ILE A 129 -10.52 34.91 2.84
C ILE A 129 -10.29 36.06 3.83
N GLY A 130 -10.87 37.23 3.50
CA GLY A 130 -10.92 38.37 4.39
C GLY A 130 -11.72 39.48 3.72
N GLY A 131 -12.90 39.82 4.25
CA GLY A 131 -13.89 40.69 3.61
C GLY A 131 -13.41 42.13 3.31
N GLU A 132 -12.32 42.56 3.95
CA GLU A 132 -11.73 43.89 3.75
C GLU A 132 -10.27 43.84 3.25
N LEU A 133 -9.77 42.69 2.79
CA LEU A 133 -8.47 42.62 2.12
C LEU A 133 -8.57 43.22 0.74
N THR A 134 -7.55 44.00 0.38
CA THR A 134 -7.39 44.46 -1.00
C THR A 134 -6.91 43.30 -1.88
N GLN A 135 -7.19 43.35 -3.19
CA GLN A 135 -6.70 42.37 -4.14
C GLN A 135 -5.17 42.24 -4.10
N ASN A 136 -4.46 43.34 -3.88
CA ASN A 136 -3.00 43.31 -3.77
C ASN A 136 -2.51 42.57 -2.53
N GLU A 137 -3.16 42.75 -1.38
CA GLU A 137 -2.83 42.01 -0.15
C GLU A 137 -3.11 40.53 -0.33
N THR A 138 -4.26 40.15 -0.90
CA THR A 138 -4.59 38.78 -1.25
C THR A 138 -3.51 38.14 -2.11
N ASN A 139 -3.14 38.77 -3.22
CA ASN A 139 -2.13 38.26 -4.15
C ASN A 139 -0.74 38.11 -3.49
N ILE A 140 -0.39 39.00 -2.55
CA ILE A 140 0.89 38.92 -1.82
C ILE A 140 0.85 37.70 -0.90
N ILE A 141 -0.24 37.49 -0.15
CA ILE A 141 -0.41 36.35 0.76
C ILE A 141 -0.37 35.04 -0.03
N GLU A 142 -1.13 34.93 -1.11
CA GLU A 142 -1.19 33.73 -1.95
C GLU A 142 0.18 33.34 -2.49
N ARG A 143 0.92 34.35 -3.03
CA ARG A 143 2.27 34.13 -3.55
C ARG A 143 3.25 33.70 -2.46
N ASP A 144 3.16 34.28 -1.27
CA ASP A 144 4.03 33.93 -0.15
C ASP A 144 3.72 32.50 0.36
N ILE A 145 2.46 32.14 0.48
CA ILE A 145 2.03 30.76 0.81
C ILE A 145 2.61 29.77 -0.19
N LEU A 146 2.46 30.03 -1.50
CA LEU A 146 2.96 29.16 -2.55
C LEU A 146 4.48 29.01 -2.52
N ASN A 147 5.21 30.10 -2.29
CA ASN A 147 6.67 30.09 -2.23
C ASN A 147 7.20 29.31 -1.02
N ASN A 148 6.49 29.37 0.10
CA ASN A 148 6.85 28.71 1.36
C ASN A 148 6.13 27.36 1.58
N ALA A 149 5.38 26.88 0.59
CA ALA A 149 4.71 25.57 0.66
C ALA A 149 5.73 24.45 0.87
N ILE A 150 5.43 23.53 1.78
CA ILE A 150 6.32 22.42 2.12
C ILE A 150 6.46 21.42 0.97
N MET A 151 5.45 21.34 0.11
CA MET A 151 5.44 20.52 -1.10
C MET A 151 5.01 21.38 -2.29
N LYS A 152 5.45 20.97 -3.47
CA LYS A 152 5.05 21.51 -4.78
C LYS A 152 4.31 20.43 -5.56
N VAL A 153 3.73 20.77 -6.69
CA VAL A 153 3.20 19.79 -7.64
C VAL A 153 4.30 18.81 -8.03
N GLY A 154 3.99 17.51 -7.98
CA GLY A 154 4.94 16.40 -8.15
C GLY A 154 5.71 16.03 -6.88
N GLY A 155 5.52 16.74 -5.77
CA GLY A 155 6.04 16.33 -4.46
C GLY A 155 5.32 15.09 -3.90
N THR A 156 5.93 14.45 -2.91
CA THR A 156 5.40 13.22 -2.29
C THR A 156 5.46 13.32 -0.78
N ILE A 157 4.47 12.79 -0.10
CA ILE A 157 4.49 12.57 1.35
C ILE A 157 4.20 11.10 1.64
N GLU A 158 5.05 10.50 2.47
CA GLU A 158 4.97 9.10 2.90
C GLU A 158 4.82 9.04 4.40
N PHE A 159 3.80 8.33 4.89
CA PHE A 159 3.56 8.04 6.31
C PHE A 159 3.79 6.56 6.55
N GLU A 160 4.81 6.21 7.33
CA GLU A 160 5.10 4.84 7.75
C GLU A 160 4.68 4.67 9.22
N TYR A 161 3.68 3.83 9.46
CA TYR A 161 3.12 3.59 10.80
C TYR A 161 3.97 2.57 11.55
N ILE A 162 4.52 2.95 12.70
CA ILE A 162 5.45 2.13 13.49
C ILE A 162 4.86 1.59 14.79
N VAL A 163 3.59 1.85 15.08
CA VAL A 163 2.90 1.41 16.29
C VAL A 163 1.58 0.69 15.94
N GLU A 164 1.19 -0.26 16.79
CA GLU A 164 0.02 -1.12 16.57
C GLU A 164 -1.31 -0.36 16.51
N ASP A 165 -1.43 0.76 17.23
CA ASP A 165 -2.61 1.62 17.19
C ASP A 165 -2.69 2.52 15.94
N LEU A 166 -1.71 2.41 15.05
CA LEU A 166 -1.65 3.10 13.76
C LEU A 166 -1.87 4.62 13.86
N ASN A 167 -1.42 5.24 14.95
CA ASN A 167 -1.59 6.67 15.18
C ASN A 167 -0.27 7.45 15.24
N LYS A 168 0.88 6.80 15.04
CA LYS A 168 2.20 7.40 15.05
C LYS A 168 3.13 6.70 14.09
N GLY A 169 4.12 7.45 13.61
CA GLY A 169 5.10 6.87 12.72
C GLY A 169 6.18 7.85 12.29
N GLU A 170 6.85 7.44 11.24
CA GLU A 170 7.84 8.25 10.53
C GLU A 170 7.19 8.86 9.29
N VAL A 171 7.57 10.09 8.98
CA VAL A 171 7.13 10.79 7.78
C VAL A 171 8.32 11.17 6.94
N THR A 172 8.22 10.92 5.64
CA THR A 172 9.19 11.35 4.63
C THR A 172 8.48 12.26 3.63
N ILE A 173 9.00 13.47 3.45
CA ILE A 173 8.48 14.44 2.49
C ILE A 173 9.53 14.70 1.42
N TYR A 174 9.15 14.54 0.17
CA TYR A 174 9.89 14.97 -1.00
C TYR A 174 9.20 16.24 -1.54
N PRO A 175 9.76 17.44 -1.31
CA PRO A 175 9.09 18.71 -1.68
C PRO A 175 8.72 18.84 -3.15
N GLU A 176 9.56 18.29 -4.02
CA GLU A 176 9.40 18.27 -5.46
C GLU A 176 9.87 16.91 -6.00
N LYS A 177 9.53 16.62 -7.24
CA LYS A 177 10.04 15.43 -7.92
C LYS A 177 11.58 15.43 -7.90
N ASP A 178 12.17 14.31 -7.54
CA ASP A 178 13.64 14.10 -7.47
C ASP A 178 14.39 15.03 -6.49
N SER A 179 13.67 15.67 -5.56
CA SER A 179 14.28 16.49 -4.49
C SER A 179 14.85 15.63 -3.36
N ASN A 180 15.72 16.24 -2.53
CA ASN A 180 16.12 15.59 -1.28
C ASN A 180 14.93 15.47 -0.33
N SER A 181 14.84 14.35 0.36
CA SER A 181 13.78 14.13 1.35
C SER A 181 14.02 14.92 2.64
N MET A 182 12.92 15.27 3.28
CA MET A 182 12.87 15.74 4.67
C MET A 182 12.23 14.62 5.49
N ASN A 183 12.88 14.24 6.59
CA ASN A 183 12.41 13.14 7.44
C ASN A 183 12.01 13.67 8.81
N GLY A 184 11.00 13.05 9.39
CA GLY A 184 10.49 13.41 10.69
C GLY A 184 9.59 12.34 11.28
N ILE A 185 8.84 12.74 12.27
CA ILE A 185 7.84 11.90 12.92
C ILE A 185 6.46 12.56 12.81
N PHE A 186 5.44 11.74 12.85
CA PHE A 186 4.06 12.22 12.90
C PHE A 186 3.26 11.54 14.00
N SER A 187 2.19 12.22 14.42
CA SER A 187 1.07 11.60 15.11
C SER A 187 -0.20 11.91 14.34
N GLU A 188 -1.11 10.94 14.26
CA GLU A 188 -2.42 11.06 13.61
C GLU A 188 -3.52 11.01 14.66
N LYS A 189 -4.55 11.83 14.48
CA LYS A 189 -5.78 11.80 15.25
C LYS A 189 -6.97 11.87 14.33
N GLU A 190 -7.81 10.86 14.38
CA GLU A 190 -9.07 10.86 13.65
C GLU A 190 -10.11 11.77 14.32
N SER A 191 -10.88 12.46 13.51
CA SER A 191 -12.03 13.28 13.90
C SER A 191 -13.06 13.28 12.78
N PHE A 192 -14.20 13.91 13.01
CA PHE A 192 -15.22 14.07 11.98
C PHE A 192 -15.48 15.56 11.77
N ASP A 193 -15.70 15.95 10.53
CA ASP A 193 -16.12 17.30 10.17
C ASP A 193 -17.52 17.56 10.74
N PRO A 194 -17.68 18.59 11.57
CA PRO A 194 -18.96 18.88 12.19
C PRO A 194 -20.03 19.35 11.19
N GLU A 195 -19.64 19.83 10.01
CA GLU A 195 -20.55 20.37 9.00
C GLU A 195 -21.16 19.29 8.11
N ASN A 196 -20.37 18.28 7.72
CA ASN A 196 -20.78 17.26 6.76
C ASN A 196 -20.62 15.82 7.27
N GLY A 197 -20.00 15.62 8.45
CA GLY A 197 -19.78 14.31 9.05
C GLY A 197 -18.67 13.49 8.40
N ASN A 198 -17.92 14.05 7.46
CA ASN A 198 -16.82 13.36 6.81
C ASN A 198 -15.66 13.10 7.79
N LYS A 199 -14.98 11.98 7.60
CA LYS A 199 -13.80 11.64 8.38
C LYS A 199 -12.65 12.58 8.04
N ILE A 200 -11.99 13.09 9.06
CA ILE A 200 -10.78 13.93 8.97
C ILE A 200 -9.67 13.25 9.74
N SER A 201 -8.52 13.03 9.09
CA SER A 201 -7.28 12.65 9.76
C SER A 201 -6.43 13.90 9.98
N LYS A 202 -6.14 14.22 11.25
CA LYS A 202 -5.28 15.34 11.64
C LYS A 202 -3.89 14.82 11.96
N PHE A 203 -2.92 15.24 11.17
CA PHE A 203 -1.51 14.93 11.36
C PHE A 203 -0.81 16.08 12.05
N THR A 204 -0.11 15.79 13.15
CA THR A 204 0.89 16.68 13.74
C THR A 204 2.25 16.16 13.31
N ILE A 205 3.03 16.99 12.61
CA ILE A 205 4.29 16.60 11.98
C ILE A 205 5.43 17.43 12.56
N SER A 206 6.51 16.74 12.99
CA SER A 206 7.75 17.35 13.46
C SER A 206 8.90 16.93 12.56
N LEU A 207 9.44 17.87 11.79
CA LEU A 207 10.61 17.70 10.94
C LEU A 207 11.85 18.33 11.56
N ALA A 208 13.01 17.73 11.33
CA ALA A 208 14.28 18.28 11.84
C ALA A 208 14.56 19.67 11.23
N GLY A 209 14.68 20.69 12.07
CA GLY A 209 14.97 22.08 11.66
C GLY A 209 13.75 22.90 11.24
N TYR A 210 12.55 22.37 11.40
CA TYR A 210 11.28 23.07 11.12
C TYR A 210 10.45 23.19 12.40
N GLU A 211 9.56 24.20 12.45
CA GLU A 211 8.52 24.25 13.46
C GLU A 211 7.52 23.11 13.22
N GLU A 212 6.90 22.63 14.30
CA GLU A 212 5.82 21.65 14.21
C GLU A 212 4.62 22.24 13.43
N PHE A 213 4.03 21.46 12.56
CA PHE A 213 2.88 21.88 11.78
C PHE A 213 1.80 20.80 11.72
N ASN A 214 0.57 21.24 11.44
CA ASN A 214 -0.60 20.38 11.45
C ASN A 214 -1.25 20.34 10.07
N LEU A 215 -1.46 19.13 9.57
CA LEU A 215 -2.14 18.89 8.31
C LEU A 215 -3.46 18.15 8.55
N GLU A 216 -4.49 18.49 7.78
CA GLU A 216 -5.78 17.80 7.79
C GLU A 216 -5.98 17.07 6.46
N LEU A 217 -6.09 15.73 6.52
CA LEU A 217 -6.41 14.91 5.36
C LEU A 217 -7.90 14.62 5.32
N THR A 218 -8.54 14.95 4.21
CA THR A 218 -9.97 14.75 3.98
C THR A 218 -10.23 14.20 2.59
N GLU A 219 -11.36 13.55 2.40
CA GLU A 219 -11.91 13.28 1.07
C GLU A 219 -12.77 14.45 0.62
N LYS A 220 -12.64 14.86 -0.64
CA LYS A 220 -13.42 15.89 -1.28
C LYS A 220 -14.07 15.32 -2.54
N GLU A 221 -15.38 15.45 -2.63
CA GLU A 221 -16.10 15.09 -3.84
C GLU A 221 -16.02 16.25 -4.85
N GLU A 222 -15.45 15.98 -6.03
CA GLU A 222 -15.43 16.92 -7.17
C GLU A 222 -16.08 16.26 -8.40
N SER A 223 -17.26 16.72 -8.79
CA SER A 223 -17.91 16.44 -10.09
C SER A 223 -17.99 14.96 -10.52
N ASN A 224 -18.14 14.00 -9.61
CA ASN A 224 -18.20 12.53 -9.70
C ASN A 224 -16.90 11.78 -9.40
N ASP A 225 -15.80 12.47 -9.08
CA ASP A 225 -14.58 11.84 -8.60
C ASP A 225 -14.33 12.25 -7.14
N THR A 226 -13.80 11.33 -6.36
CA THR A 226 -13.37 11.60 -4.99
C THR A 226 -11.85 11.81 -5.01
N CYS A 227 -11.39 12.96 -4.55
CA CYS A 227 -9.97 13.22 -4.38
C CYS A 227 -9.61 13.36 -2.90
N MET A 228 -8.39 12.96 -2.54
CA MET A 228 -7.82 13.23 -1.24
C MET A 228 -7.22 14.62 -1.21
N VAL A 229 -7.49 15.36 -0.14
CA VAL A 229 -6.96 16.72 0.05
C VAL A 229 -6.25 16.79 1.39
N LEU A 230 -4.98 17.20 1.35
CA LEU A 230 -4.18 17.50 2.53
C LEU A 230 -4.13 19.02 2.70
N ARG A 231 -4.71 19.54 3.78
CA ARG A 231 -4.86 20.97 4.07
C ARG A 231 -3.93 21.43 5.17
N ASP A 232 -3.24 22.53 4.95
CA ASP A 232 -2.54 23.30 5.98
C ASP A 232 -3.27 24.63 6.22
N ASN A 233 -3.59 24.91 7.49
CA ASN A 233 -4.18 26.18 7.89
C ASN A 233 -3.08 27.13 8.37
N VAL A 234 -2.69 28.04 7.50
CA VAL A 234 -1.60 29.01 7.72
C VAL A 234 -2.11 30.39 8.18
N THR A 235 -3.37 30.50 8.58
CA THR A 235 -4.01 31.77 8.96
C THR A 235 -3.19 32.54 10.01
N ASP A 236 -2.77 31.88 11.06
CA ASP A 236 -2.07 32.51 12.18
C ASP A 236 -0.71 33.09 11.78
N LYS A 237 -0.05 32.51 10.78
CA LYS A 237 1.22 32.98 10.23
C LYS A 237 1.12 34.38 9.64
N TYR A 238 -0.05 34.71 9.04
CA TYR A 238 -0.28 35.98 8.35
C TYR A 238 -1.15 36.95 9.14
N LYS A 239 -1.89 36.49 10.15
CA LYS A 239 -2.87 37.28 10.92
C LYS A 239 -2.29 38.54 11.57
N SER A 240 -1.07 38.48 12.07
CA SER A 240 -0.40 39.64 12.70
C SER A 240 -0.09 40.75 11.71
N GLN A 241 0.27 40.41 10.46
CA GLN A 241 0.59 41.37 9.41
C GLN A 241 -0.66 41.88 8.67
N TYR A 242 -1.68 40.99 8.56
CA TYR A 242 -2.95 41.26 7.89
C TYR A 242 -4.12 41.04 8.86
N PRO A 243 -4.44 42.00 9.75
CA PRO A 243 -5.47 41.80 10.80
C PRO A 243 -6.88 41.53 10.23
N LYS A 244 -7.14 41.95 8.97
CA LYS A 244 -8.40 41.72 8.26
C LYS A 244 -8.51 40.31 7.62
N LEU A 245 -7.43 39.53 7.65
CA LEU A 245 -7.45 38.15 7.18
C LEU A 245 -8.33 37.31 8.11
N GLU A 246 -9.28 36.58 7.56
CA GLU A 246 -10.17 35.66 8.28
C GLU A 246 -9.63 34.22 8.21
N LYS A 247 -9.20 33.80 7.01
CA LYS A 247 -8.67 32.46 6.76
C LYS A 247 -7.63 32.48 5.64
N ALA A 248 -6.58 31.69 5.82
CA ALA A 248 -5.60 31.37 4.78
C ALA A 248 -5.26 29.88 4.86
N THR A 249 -5.47 29.16 3.76
CA THR A 249 -5.17 27.73 3.69
C THR A 249 -4.46 27.40 2.39
N ILE A 250 -3.61 26.39 2.44
CA ILE A 250 -3.09 25.69 1.27
C ILE A 250 -3.66 24.27 1.28
N GLU A 251 -4.15 23.83 0.13
CA GLU A 251 -4.70 22.51 -0.10
C GLU A 251 -3.85 21.80 -1.17
N TYR A 252 -3.28 20.67 -0.81
CA TYR A 252 -2.59 19.77 -1.72
C TYR A 252 -3.60 18.73 -2.19
N ILE A 253 -3.91 18.73 -3.48
CA ILE A 253 -4.76 17.72 -4.12
C ILE A 253 -3.89 16.50 -4.38
N LEU A 254 -4.29 15.35 -3.86
CA LEU A 254 -3.45 14.16 -3.76
C LEU A 254 -3.97 13.01 -4.61
N GLU A 255 -3.04 12.25 -5.16
CA GLU A 255 -3.26 10.90 -5.64
C GLU A 255 -2.70 9.92 -4.60
N ASP A 256 -3.53 8.97 -4.16
CA ASP A 256 -3.10 7.87 -3.28
C ASP A 256 -2.46 6.78 -4.13
N THR A 257 -1.18 6.57 -3.94
CA THR A 257 -0.39 5.55 -4.64
C THR A 257 0.09 4.44 -3.70
N THR A 258 -0.53 4.34 -2.53
CA THR A 258 -0.24 3.29 -1.56
C THR A 258 -0.44 1.92 -2.20
N GLU A 259 0.61 1.11 -2.24
CA GLU A 259 0.54 -0.26 -2.75
C GLU A 259 -0.26 -1.14 -1.76
N ASN A 260 -1.39 -1.69 -2.21
CA ASN A 260 -2.25 -2.59 -1.45
C ASN A 260 -1.76 -4.06 -1.50
#